data_db8e753f4c680927682ea61fd81eb8e1
#
_entry.id   db8e753f4c680927682ea61fd81eb8e1
#
_cell.length_a   1.000
_cell.length_b   1.000
_cell.length_c   1.000
_cell.angle_alpha   90.00
_cell.angle_beta   90.00
_cell.angle_gamma   90.00
#
_symmetry.space_group_name_H-M   'P 1'
#
loop_
_entity.id
_entity.type
_entity.pdbx_description
1 polymer ?
#
loop_
_entity_poly.entity_id
_entity_poly.type
_entity_poly.pdbx_seq_one_letter_code
_entity_poly.pdbx_strand_id
1 'polypeptide(L)'
;MGSVSRRSFLQSAGVCAAGLLVAPSTIQAQRRQTLADRFSDLKRHFLFEYYPWYRTNPWEHWEWAGHKPPLDLSSNYVPALGPYDSRSTAVLEQHARWIADAGVGAIDVSWWGPESRDNEVIPRLMDVMAAHDIHVAFYIEPYSDDHPRTYSNDILYLIRNYGDRRKWDCFLLLENEDGSTGPVFKSFQTIRPPTSTDCRGVTGAVADYVTDDVWRRQTDAVRELFRRDFDRITLLADSLTEVRTQACGFDGIALFDNFVTPDSWRKYAEQFTTRNLVFSFQVNPGFDMVVRRDADGDACYKLLPFSPGSGTYDWSRGSDRASAQAASRSRIVESFNTTVGLQTTPGLTNMKKGFFLVYINSFNEWHEGHQFEPAKHRAELTDAERAHGYHNPDVGSYRLETLRDLVRGVLDE
;
A
#
# COMPACT_ATOMS: atom_id res chain seq x y z
N MET A 1 11.89 -65.41 -50.41
CA MET A 1 13.17 -66.09 -50.75
C MET A 1 14.21 -65.39 -49.94
N GLY A 2 14.68 -65.85 -48.96
CA GLY A 2 15.54 -66.84 -48.36
C GLY A 2 16.42 -66.08 -47.39
N SER A 3 16.35 -66.23 -46.16
CA SER A 3 16.71 -67.32 -45.24
C SER A 3 18.23 -67.39 -44.94
N VAL A 4 18.51 -67.35 -43.57
CA VAL A 4 19.57 -68.10 -42.86
C VAL A 4 20.96 -67.45 -42.83
N SER A 5 21.78 -67.42 -41.77
CA SER A 5 21.85 -68.13 -40.51
C SER A 5 23.12 -67.69 -39.75
N ARG A 6 23.03 -67.64 -38.43
CA ARG A 6 23.95 -68.01 -37.38
C ARG A 6 25.43 -68.37 -37.66
N ARG A 7 26.32 -67.85 -36.84
CA ARG A 7 27.19 -68.53 -35.83
C ARG A 7 28.56 -67.88 -35.66
N SER A 8 28.79 -67.44 -34.42
CA SER A 8 29.90 -67.74 -33.53
C SER A 8 31.37 -67.68 -34.01
N PHE A 9 32.15 -66.86 -33.35
CA PHE A 9 33.41 -67.35 -32.75
C PHE A 9 33.84 -66.48 -31.52
N LEU A 10 34.12 -67.13 -30.39
CA LEU A 10 34.77 -66.62 -29.24
C LEU A 10 36.27 -66.43 -29.49
N GLN A 11 36.84 -65.34 -28.99
CA GLN A 11 38.19 -65.38 -28.43
C GLN A 11 38.42 -64.21 -27.46
N SER A 12 38.97 -64.53 -26.32
CA SER A 12 39.27 -63.77 -25.13
C SER A 12 40.38 -62.75 -25.35
N ALA A 13 40.22 -61.57 -24.76
CA ALA A 13 41.35 -60.73 -24.35
C ALA A 13 40.92 -59.89 -23.14
N GLY A 14 41.68 -59.95 -22.09
CA GLY A 14 41.41 -59.29 -20.83
C GLY A 14 41.45 -57.79 -20.93
N VAL A 15 40.52 -57.15 -20.27
CA VAL A 15 40.47 -55.69 -20.15
C VAL A 15 40.39 -55.32 -18.69
N CYS A 16 41.33 -54.51 -18.26
CA CYS A 16 41.34 -53.83 -16.99
C CYS A 16 40.05 -53.02 -16.80
N ALA A 17 39.26 -53.36 -15.79
CA ALA A 17 38.12 -52.53 -15.39
C ALA A 17 38.65 -51.31 -14.63
N ALA A 18 38.75 -50.17 -15.33
CA ALA A 18 38.80 -48.85 -14.70
C ALA A 18 37.39 -48.52 -14.23
N GLY A 19 37.11 -48.69 -12.96
CA GLY A 19 35.87 -48.26 -12.35
C GLY A 19 35.77 -46.72 -12.37
N LEU A 20 34.96 -46.16 -13.24
CA LEU A 20 34.46 -44.79 -13.13
C LEU A 20 33.48 -44.77 -11.96
N LEU A 21 33.99 -44.37 -10.77
CA LEU A 21 33.15 -43.89 -9.70
C LEU A 21 32.44 -42.63 -10.16
N VAL A 22 31.22 -42.78 -10.67
CA VAL A 22 30.28 -41.63 -10.81
C VAL A 22 29.90 -41.23 -9.41
N ALA A 23 30.55 -40.17 -8.89
CA ALA A 23 30.09 -39.50 -7.69
C ALA A 23 28.65 -39.10 -7.87
N PRO A 24 27.73 -39.37 -6.93
CA PRO A 24 26.38 -38.85 -7.04
C PRO A 24 26.51 -37.34 -7.01
N SER A 25 26.12 -36.69 -8.10
CA SER A 25 25.91 -35.24 -8.16
C SER A 25 24.79 -34.96 -7.13
N THR A 26 25.17 -34.57 -5.93
CA THR A 26 24.25 -33.95 -4.99
C THR A 26 23.78 -32.64 -5.66
N ILE A 27 22.67 -32.71 -6.36
CA ILE A 27 21.89 -31.51 -6.70
C ILE A 27 21.44 -31.00 -5.33
N GLN A 28 22.27 -30.17 -4.72
CA GLN A 28 21.82 -29.30 -3.63
C GLN A 28 20.74 -28.43 -4.27
N ALA A 29 19.48 -28.76 -3.99
CA ALA A 29 18.39 -27.87 -4.27
C ALA A 29 18.76 -26.56 -3.57
N GLN A 30 19.13 -25.55 -4.34
CA GLN A 30 19.40 -24.22 -3.83
C GLN A 30 18.13 -23.81 -3.08
N ARG A 31 18.20 -23.74 -1.74
CA ARG A 31 17.10 -23.27 -0.91
C ARG A 31 16.73 -21.88 -1.45
N ARG A 32 15.49 -21.72 -1.89
CA ARG A 32 15.00 -20.42 -2.34
C ARG A 32 15.17 -19.47 -1.15
N GLN A 33 15.90 -18.38 -1.34
CA GLN A 33 16.01 -17.34 -0.32
C GLN A 33 14.62 -16.79 -0.03
N THR A 34 14.26 -16.73 1.24
CA THR A 34 13.03 -16.13 1.73
C THR A 34 13.17 -14.60 1.69
N LEU A 35 12.08 -13.86 1.88
CA LEU A 35 12.16 -12.40 2.04
C LEU A 35 12.97 -12.01 3.27
N ALA A 36 12.83 -12.75 4.37
CA ALA A 36 13.60 -12.53 5.60
C ALA A 36 15.12 -12.77 5.41
N ASP A 37 15.51 -13.65 4.48
CA ASP A 37 16.93 -13.83 4.13
C ASP A 37 17.49 -12.66 3.31
N ARG A 38 16.62 -11.85 2.67
CA ARG A 38 16.99 -10.78 1.73
C ARG A 38 16.97 -9.39 2.34
N PHE A 39 16.13 -9.15 3.34
CA PHE A 39 15.93 -7.85 3.96
C PHE A 39 16.10 -7.94 5.49
N SER A 40 16.95 -7.07 6.04
CA SER A 40 17.34 -7.14 7.47
C SER A 40 16.21 -6.78 8.42
N ASP A 41 15.26 -5.93 8.01
CA ASP A 41 14.12 -5.49 8.81
C ASP A 41 12.84 -5.53 7.97
N LEU A 42 12.44 -6.74 7.62
CA LEU A 42 11.36 -7.00 6.66
C LEU A 42 10.02 -6.38 7.09
N LYS A 43 9.75 -6.22 8.39
CA LYS A 43 8.50 -5.60 8.86
C LYS A 43 8.34 -4.14 8.39
N ARG A 44 9.46 -3.41 8.18
CA ARG A 44 9.46 -2.02 7.67
C ARG A 44 9.14 -1.91 6.18
N HIS A 45 9.06 -3.03 5.49
CA HIS A 45 8.62 -3.11 4.10
C HIS A 45 7.11 -3.24 3.93
N PHE A 46 6.35 -3.28 5.04
CA PHE A 46 4.89 -3.23 5.07
C PHE A 46 4.47 -1.90 5.69
N LEU A 47 3.76 -1.05 4.92
CA LEU A 47 3.36 0.30 5.31
C LEU A 47 1.85 0.43 5.27
N PHE A 48 1.26 0.86 6.39
CA PHE A 48 -0.10 1.37 6.35
C PHE A 48 -0.15 2.81 5.87
N GLU A 49 -1.00 3.14 4.91
CA GLU A 49 -1.43 4.51 4.68
C GLU A 49 -2.25 4.97 5.88
N TYR A 50 -1.86 6.12 6.45
CA TYR A 50 -2.36 6.62 7.73
C TYR A 50 -2.84 8.05 7.60
N TYR A 51 -4.08 8.33 8.08
CA TYR A 51 -4.76 9.61 7.96
C TYR A 51 -4.96 10.28 9.32
N PRO A 52 -4.16 11.34 9.66
CA PRO A 52 -4.19 11.99 10.98
C PRO A 52 -5.19 13.15 11.10
N TRP A 53 -6.23 13.18 10.28
CA TRP A 53 -7.10 14.34 10.05
C TRP A 53 -8.39 14.40 10.85
N TYR A 54 -8.71 13.37 11.67
CA TYR A 54 -9.95 13.34 12.46
C TYR A 54 -9.90 14.24 13.68
N ARG A 55 -11.00 15.00 13.92
CA ARG A 55 -11.17 15.87 15.10
C ARG A 55 -12.58 15.73 15.64
N THR A 56 -12.70 15.94 16.96
CA THR A 56 -14.00 15.95 17.67
C THR A 56 -14.38 17.31 18.23
N ASN A 57 -13.47 18.28 18.23
CA ASN A 57 -13.74 19.64 18.67
C ASN A 57 -12.82 20.66 17.99
N PRO A 58 -13.30 21.42 16.97
CA PRO A 58 -14.57 21.14 16.26
C PRO A 58 -14.53 19.77 15.58
N TRP A 59 -15.67 19.30 15.10
CA TRP A 59 -15.72 18.11 14.27
C TRP A 59 -15.00 18.38 12.95
N GLU A 60 -14.07 17.52 12.55
CA GLU A 60 -13.39 17.54 11.24
C GLU A 60 -13.29 16.10 10.72
N HIS A 61 -13.56 15.91 9.47
CA HIS A 61 -13.66 14.63 8.76
C HIS A 61 -14.77 13.70 9.22
N TRP A 62 -15.16 13.70 10.49
CA TRP A 62 -16.34 12.96 10.96
C TRP A 62 -17.67 13.55 10.46
N GLU A 63 -17.70 14.88 10.13
CA GLU A 63 -18.86 15.56 9.52
C GLU A 63 -18.73 15.69 7.99
N TRP A 64 -17.69 15.14 7.39
CA TRP A 64 -17.46 15.23 5.95
C TRP A 64 -18.70 14.79 5.16
N ALA A 65 -18.90 15.36 3.97
CA ALA A 65 -20.02 15.05 3.08
C ALA A 65 -21.42 15.33 3.68
N GLY A 66 -21.52 16.26 4.65
CA GLY A 66 -22.80 16.68 5.22
C GLY A 66 -23.35 15.81 6.33
N HIS A 67 -22.52 14.91 6.89
CA HIS A 67 -22.85 14.09 8.05
C HIS A 67 -22.85 14.91 9.34
N LYS A 68 -23.53 14.43 10.38
CA LYS A 68 -23.76 15.16 11.65
C LYS A 68 -23.38 14.31 12.86
N PRO A 69 -22.08 14.25 13.22
CA PRO A 69 -21.66 13.53 14.42
C PRO A 69 -22.33 14.10 15.69
N PRO A 70 -22.39 13.35 16.81
CA PRO A 70 -21.65 12.11 17.05
C PRO A 70 -22.31 10.82 16.57
N LEU A 71 -23.62 10.81 16.26
CA LEU A 71 -24.31 9.58 15.86
C LEU A 71 -24.20 9.33 14.37
N ASP A 72 -24.24 10.37 13.56
CA ASP A 72 -24.19 10.27 12.10
C ASP A 72 -22.77 10.63 11.63
N LEU A 73 -21.89 9.64 11.64
CA LEU A 73 -20.49 9.79 11.23
C LEU A 73 -20.36 9.71 9.71
N SER A 74 -19.37 10.42 9.16
CA SER A 74 -18.92 10.23 7.80
C SER A 74 -18.15 8.90 7.67
N SER A 75 -18.83 7.82 7.96
CA SER A 75 -18.35 6.44 7.89
C SER A 75 -19.53 5.48 7.88
N ASN A 76 -19.43 4.39 7.15
CA ASN A 76 -20.40 3.30 7.25
C ASN A 76 -20.16 2.39 8.46
N TYR A 77 -19.11 2.64 9.24
CA TYR A 77 -18.74 1.85 10.41
C TYR A 77 -18.51 2.75 11.62
N VAL A 78 -18.84 2.27 12.80
CA VAL A 78 -18.45 2.90 14.07
C VAL A 78 -17.08 2.35 14.47
N PRO A 79 -16.03 3.19 14.61
CA PRO A 79 -14.73 2.75 15.08
C PRO A 79 -14.78 2.07 16.45
N ALA A 80 -13.89 1.15 16.75
CA ALA A 80 -13.80 0.52 18.07
C ALA A 80 -13.54 1.56 19.17
N LEU A 81 -12.81 2.64 18.87
CA LEU A 81 -12.58 3.78 19.77
C LEU A 81 -13.74 4.80 19.81
N GLY A 82 -14.80 4.57 19.00
CA GLY A 82 -15.77 5.63 18.69
C GLY A 82 -15.15 6.72 17.82
N PRO A 83 -15.87 7.82 17.52
CA PRO A 83 -15.28 8.95 16.84
C PRO A 83 -14.21 9.59 17.74
N TYR A 84 -13.01 9.75 17.22
CA TYR A 84 -11.84 10.18 17.98
C TYR A 84 -11.21 11.45 17.42
N ASP A 85 -10.30 12.03 18.21
CA ASP A 85 -9.41 13.11 17.80
C ASP A 85 -8.00 12.55 17.58
N SER A 86 -7.48 12.68 16.36
CA SER A 86 -6.14 12.21 15.99
C SER A 86 -5.01 12.87 16.78
N ARG A 87 -5.28 13.98 17.51
CA ARG A 87 -4.31 14.62 18.40
C ARG A 87 -4.18 13.90 19.75
N SER A 88 -5.08 12.99 20.08
CA SER A 88 -5.08 12.27 21.36
C SER A 88 -3.96 11.26 21.42
N THR A 89 -3.04 11.40 22.38
CA THR A 89 -1.97 10.42 22.62
C THR A 89 -2.53 9.03 22.88
N ALA A 90 -3.65 8.92 23.61
CA ALA A 90 -4.26 7.63 23.92
C ALA A 90 -4.78 6.92 22.64
N VAL A 91 -5.29 7.68 21.66
CA VAL A 91 -5.69 7.16 20.35
C VAL A 91 -4.46 6.70 19.58
N LEU A 92 -3.44 7.54 19.46
CA LEU A 92 -2.20 7.22 18.75
C LEU A 92 -1.51 5.98 19.34
N GLU A 93 -1.46 5.86 20.67
CA GLU A 93 -0.92 4.69 21.38
C GLU A 93 -1.72 3.42 21.07
N GLN A 94 -3.04 3.50 20.96
CA GLN A 94 -3.85 2.35 20.58
C GLN A 94 -3.64 1.96 19.12
N HIS A 95 -3.55 2.96 18.23
CA HIS A 95 -3.22 2.72 16.81
C HIS A 95 -1.86 2.04 16.68
N ALA A 96 -0.83 2.56 17.35
CA ALA A 96 0.51 1.97 17.32
C ALA A 96 0.52 0.51 17.83
N ARG A 97 -0.21 0.20 18.90
CA ARG A 97 -0.36 -1.20 19.36
C ARG A 97 -0.98 -2.11 18.30
N TRP A 98 -2.06 -1.65 17.65
CA TRP A 98 -2.70 -2.45 16.60
C TRP A 98 -1.82 -2.65 15.37
N ILE A 99 -1.09 -1.61 14.94
CA ILE A 99 -0.16 -1.65 13.82
C ILE A 99 1.00 -2.62 14.11
N ALA A 100 1.62 -2.49 15.29
CA ALA A 100 2.70 -3.37 15.72
C ALA A 100 2.24 -4.84 15.85
N ASP A 101 1.04 -5.08 16.43
CA ASP A 101 0.48 -6.44 16.54
C ASP A 101 0.21 -7.08 15.18
N ALA A 102 -0.13 -6.27 14.17
CA ALA A 102 -0.27 -6.74 12.79
C ALA A 102 1.08 -7.13 12.13
N GLY A 103 2.22 -6.85 12.76
CA GLY A 103 3.55 -7.10 12.20
C GLY A 103 3.98 -6.04 11.17
N VAL A 104 3.28 -4.93 11.09
CA VAL A 104 3.58 -3.81 10.19
C VAL A 104 4.56 -2.86 10.88
N GLY A 105 5.70 -2.59 10.25
CA GLY A 105 6.79 -1.82 10.83
C GLY A 105 6.86 -0.37 10.36
N ALA A 106 5.93 0.09 9.52
CA ALA A 106 5.91 1.46 9.07
C ALA A 106 4.51 1.98 8.75
N ILE A 107 4.37 3.30 8.77
CA ILE A 107 3.18 4.02 8.27
C ILE A 107 3.59 5.05 7.22
N ASP A 108 2.71 5.32 6.27
CA ASP A 108 2.83 6.34 5.24
C ASP A 108 1.76 7.40 5.50
N VAL A 109 2.17 8.53 6.09
CA VAL A 109 1.26 9.57 6.58
C VAL A 109 0.77 10.43 5.43
N SER A 110 -0.54 10.48 5.20
CA SER A 110 -1.18 11.42 4.27
C SER A 110 -0.82 12.85 4.67
N TRP A 111 -0.09 13.56 3.80
CA TRP A 111 0.46 14.88 4.07
C TRP A 111 -0.05 15.93 3.06
N TRP A 112 -0.74 16.91 3.58
CA TRP A 112 -1.47 17.94 2.84
C TRP A 112 -0.76 19.31 2.82
N GLY A 113 0.56 19.30 2.77
CA GLY A 113 1.38 20.50 2.66
C GLY A 113 1.78 21.12 4.00
N PRO A 114 2.72 22.09 3.97
CA PRO A 114 3.30 22.67 5.17
C PRO A 114 2.33 23.49 6.04
N GLU A 115 1.26 24.01 5.43
CA GLU A 115 0.23 24.81 6.12
C GLU A 115 -0.95 23.96 6.61
N SER A 116 -0.92 22.65 6.38
CA SER A 116 -1.99 21.76 6.84
C SER A 116 -2.05 21.70 8.37
N ARG A 117 -3.27 21.69 8.91
CA ARG A 117 -3.52 21.47 10.35
C ARG A 117 -3.02 20.09 10.80
N ASP A 118 -2.89 19.15 9.92
CA ASP A 118 -2.41 17.80 10.24
C ASP A 118 -0.95 17.78 10.67
N ASN A 119 -0.17 18.80 10.26
CA ASN A 119 1.20 18.99 10.74
C ASN A 119 1.31 19.10 12.28
N GLU A 120 0.24 19.53 12.97
CA GLU A 120 0.20 19.59 14.44
C GLU A 120 0.32 18.20 15.09
N VAL A 121 -0.20 17.19 14.41
CA VAL A 121 -0.22 15.80 14.93
C VAL A 121 1.10 15.10 14.70
N ILE A 122 1.76 15.36 13.57
CA ILE A 122 2.92 14.59 13.09
C ILE A 122 4.03 14.44 14.15
N PRO A 123 4.46 15.49 14.89
CA PRO A 123 5.50 15.31 15.88
C PRO A 123 5.15 14.31 16.98
N ARG A 124 3.92 14.38 17.48
CA ARG A 124 3.44 13.46 18.54
C ARG A 124 3.21 12.05 17.96
N LEU A 125 2.67 11.96 16.76
CA LEU A 125 2.50 10.71 16.05
C LEU A 125 3.85 9.98 15.92
N MET A 126 4.91 10.67 15.48
CA MET A 126 6.25 10.11 15.34
C MET A 126 6.82 9.65 16.69
N ASP A 127 6.62 10.43 17.76
CA ASP A 127 7.11 10.05 19.10
C ASP A 127 6.43 8.75 19.59
N VAL A 128 5.11 8.61 19.36
CA VAL A 128 4.37 7.41 19.73
C VAL A 128 4.77 6.23 18.83
N MET A 129 4.83 6.41 17.52
CA MET A 129 5.22 5.34 16.59
C MET A 129 6.63 4.82 16.89
N ALA A 130 7.59 5.72 17.18
CA ALA A 130 8.95 5.35 17.57
C ALA A 130 8.99 4.47 18.83
N ALA A 131 8.14 4.76 19.82
CA ALA A 131 8.06 3.97 21.05
C ALA A 131 7.57 2.51 20.81
N HIS A 132 6.92 2.28 19.68
CA HIS A 132 6.45 0.96 19.25
C HIS A 132 7.28 0.36 18.09
N ASP A 133 8.45 0.93 17.79
CA ASP A 133 9.34 0.51 16.69
C ASP A 133 8.63 0.51 15.31
N ILE A 134 7.80 1.54 15.10
CA ILE A 134 7.10 1.83 13.84
C ILE A 134 7.74 3.06 13.21
N HIS A 135 8.14 2.97 11.96
CA HIS A 135 8.74 4.05 11.21
C HIS A 135 7.70 4.85 10.42
N VAL A 136 8.03 6.09 10.08
CA VAL A 136 7.12 7.02 9.42
C VAL A 136 7.68 7.45 8.07
N ALA A 137 6.94 7.21 7.02
CA ALA A 137 7.09 7.79 5.69
C ALA A 137 5.97 8.81 5.44
N PHE A 138 6.02 9.50 4.30
CA PHE A 138 5.03 10.51 3.95
C PHE A 138 4.47 10.29 2.56
N TYR A 139 3.14 10.27 2.50
CA TYR A 139 2.33 10.20 1.30
C TYR A 139 1.94 11.63 0.90
N ILE A 140 2.53 12.15 -0.17
CA ILE A 140 2.36 13.53 -0.60
C ILE A 140 1.06 13.67 -1.39
N GLU A 141 0.13 14.45 -0.85
CA GLU A 141 -1.18 14.72 -1.43
C GLU A 141 -1.14 15.92 -2.38
N PRO A 142 -2.07 16.02 -3.35
CA PRO A 142 -2.16 17.15 -4.27
C PRO A 142 -2.88 18.34 -3.61
N TYR A 143 -2.28 18.93 -2.58
CA TYR A 143 -2.88 19.96 -1.72
C TYR A 143 -3.02 21.35 -2.40
N SER A 144 -2.40 21.54 -3.56
CA SER A 144 -2.52 22.78 -4.35
C SER A 144 -2.26 22.50 -5.83
N ASP A 145 -2.75 23.37 -6.71
CA ASP A 145 -2.50 23.31 -8.16
C ASP A 145 -1.00 23.49 -8.51
N ASP A 146 -0.22 24.09 -7.61
CA ASP A 146 1.22 24.29 -7.76
C ASP A 146 2.06 23.14 -7.19
N HIS A 147 1.44 22.19 -6.51
CA HIS A 147 2.12 21.01 -5.95
C HIS A 147 3.14 20.35 -6.91
N PRO A 148 2.85 20.16 -8.22
CA PRO A 148 3.84 19.60 -9.14
C PRO A 148 5.08 20.48 -9.35
N ARG A 149 5.04 21.78 -8.99
CA ARG A 149 6.14 22.73 -9.13
C ARG A 149 6.92 22.95 -7.83
N THR A 150 6.31 22.59 -6.70
CA THR A 150 6.90 22.73 -5.35
C THR A 150 7.45 21.43 -4.78
N TYR A 151 7.27 20.32 -5.47
CA TYR A 151 7.52 18.97 -4.99
C TYR A 151 8.90 18.78 -4.33
N SER A 152 9.96 19.36 -4.89
CA SER A 152 11.30 19.28 -4.28
C SER A 152 11.39 20.05 -2.96
N ASN A 153 10.64 21.16 -2.82
CA ASN A 153 10.56 21.93 -1.59
C ASN A 153 9.75 21.18 -0.53
N ASP A 154 8.72 20.44 -0.93
CA ASP A 154 7.91 19.62 -0.05
C ASP A 154 8.74 18.50 0.57
N ILE A 155 9.49 17.78 -0.23
CA ILE A 155 10.43 16.75 0.25
C ILE A 155 11.50 17.36 1.16
N LEU A 156 12.06 18.52 0.78
CA LEU A 156 13.01 19.24 1.62
C LEU A 156 12.41 19.65 2.98
N TYR A 157 11.14 20.11 2.97
CA TYR A 157 10.41 20.44 4.19
C TYR A 157 10.25 19.21 5.09
N LEU A 158 9.78 18.09 4.54
CA LEU A 158 9.54 16.84 5.28
C LEU A 158 10.83 16.31 5.91
N ILE A 159 11.91 16.23 5.14
CA ILE A 159 13.20 15.75 5.62
C ILE A 159 13.74 16.66 6.72
N ARG A 160 13.72 17.99 6.54
CA ARG A 160 14.29 18.93 7.52
C ARG A 160 13.46 19.07 8.79
N ASN A 161 12.14 18.95 8.71
CA ASN A 161 11.29 19.13 9.89
C ASN A 161 11.09 17.84 10.68
N TYR A 162 11.06 16.70 9.99
CA TYR A 162 10.71 15.42 10.60
C TYR A 162 11.87 14.42 10.63
N GLY A 163 12.85 14.55 9.74
CA GLY A 163 14.10 13.83 9.76
C GLY A 163 15.14 14.54 10.62
N ASP A 164 15.89 15.49 10.04
CA ASP A 164 17.05 16.16 10.67
C ASP A 164 16.80 16.75 12.05
N ARG A 165 15.63 17.35 12.26
CA ARG A 165 15.30 18.07 13.50
C ARG A 165 14.71 17.19 14.58
N ARG A 166 14.23 16.02 14.22
CA ARG A 166 13.59 15.14 15.19
C ARG A 166 14.42 13.87 15.40
N LYS A 167 14.24 12.89 14.60
CA LYS A 167 14.92 11.62 14.74
C LYS A 167 14.91 10.84 13.43
N TRP A 168 16.05 10.61 12.88
CA TRP A 168 16.21 9.67 11.78
C TRP A 168 15.83 8.24 12.15
N ASP A 169 15.88 7.89 13.43
CA ASP A 169 15.47 6.59 13.95
C ASP A 169 13.98 6.27 13.81
N CYS A 170 13.15 7.30 13.64
CA CYS A 170 11.71 7.16 13.40
C CYS A 170 11.31 7.42 11.94
N PHE A 171 12.08 8.22 11.22
CA PHE A 171 11.84 8.44 9.79
C PHE A 171 12.19 7.18 9.00
N LEU A 172 11.30 6.72 8.10
CA LEU A 172 11.57 5.50 7.34
C LEU A 172 12.73 5.69 6.37
N LEU A 173 13.83 5.02 6.63
CA LEU A 173 14.89 4.79 5.67
C LEU A 173 14.79 3.35 5.19
N LEU A 174 14.25 3.16 3.98
CA LEU A 174 14.04 1.84 3.40
C LEU A 174 15.38 1.24 2.98
N GLU A 175 15.68 0.04 3.44
CA GLU A 175 16.84 -0.75 3.03
C GLU A 175 16.47 -1.63 1.84
N ASN A 176 17.32 -1.66 0.82
CA ASN A 176 17.18 -2.58 -0.29
C ASN A 176 18.09 -3.81 -0.08
N GLU A 177 17.89 -4.84 -0.89
CA GLU A 177 18.65 -6.09 -0.80
C GLU A 177 20.18 -5.91 -0.91
N ASP A 178 20.64 -4.83 -1.56
CA ASP A 178 22.08 -4.48 -1.67
C ASP A 178 22.60 -3.71 -0.45
N GLY A 179 21.78 -3.50 0.58
CA GLY A 179 22.12 -2.75 1.79
C GLY A 179 22.05 -1.24 1.63
N SER A 180 21.72 -0.72 0.43
CA SER A 180 21.54 0.73 0.24
C SER A 180 20.28 1.22 0.95
N THR A 181 20.41 2.35 1.67
CA THR A 181 19.31 2.91 2.47
C THR A 181 18.94 4.32 2.01
N GLY A 182 17.68 4.69 2.25
CA GLY A 182 17.21 6.04 2.02
C GLY A 182 15.70 6.20 2.12
N PRO A 183 15.21 7.45 2.17
CA PRO A 183 13.79 7.71 2.29
C PRO A 183 13.04 7.29 1.03
N VAL A 184 11.78 6.91 1.23
CA VAL A 184 10.81 6.65 0.17
C VAL A 184 9.66 7.63 0.29
N PHE A 185 9.26 8.22 -0.83
CA PHE A 185 8.11 9.11 -0.93
C PHE A 185 7.16 8.59 -2.01
N LYS A 186 5.91 8.46 -1.64
CA LYS A 186 4.81 8.21 -2.55
C LYS A 186 4.04 9.52 -2.77
N SER A 187 3.54 9.74 -3.98
CA SER A 187 2.76 10.94 -4.30
C SER A 187 1.47 10.55 -5.00
N PHE A 188 0.35 11.12 -4.56
CA PHE A 188 -0.97 10.83 -5.09
C PHE A 188 -1.25 11.62 -6.38
N GLN A 189 -2.00 11.01 -7.30
CA GLN A 189 -2.44 11.63 -8.56
C GLN A 189 -1.31 12.36 -9.31
N THR A 190 -0.13 11.76 -9.39
CA THR A 190 1.10 12.45 -9.79
C THR A 190 1.12 12.79 -11.29
N ILE A 191 0.89 11.80 -12.15
CA ILE A 191 1.04 11.98 -13.61
C ILE A 191 -0.33 12.21 -14.24
N ARG A 192 -0.82 13.45 -14.14
CA ARG A 192 -2.13 13.83 -14.67
C ARG A 192 -2.10 14.02 -16.19
N PRO A 193 -3.19 13.72 -16.93
CA PRO A 193 -3.33 14.08 -18.34
C PRO A 193 -3.59 15.60 -18.46
N PRO A 194 -3.32 16.23 -19.64
CA PRO A 194 -3.59 17.66 -19.84
C PRO A 194 -5.07 18.01 -19.80
N THR A 195 -5.92 17.04 -20.14
CA THR A 195 -7.38 17.18 -20.12
C THR A 195 -8.02 15.95 -19.52
N SER A 196 -9.17 16.12 -18.91
CA SER A 196 -10.03 15.02 -18.46
C SER A 196 -11.44 15.22 -18.98
N THR A 197 -12.17 14.11 -19.16
CA THR A 197 -13.57 14.15 -19.58
C THR A 197 -14.43 13.72 -18.39
N ASP A 198 -15.36 14.57 -18.00
CA ASP A 198 -16.30 14.27 -16.91
C ASP A 198 -17.36 13.24 -17.32
N CYS A 199 -18.21 12.83 -16.38
CA CYS A 199 -19.26 11.83 -16.62
C CYS A 199 -20.36 12.32 -17.59
N ARG A 200 -20.44 13.62 -17.88
CA ARG A 200 -21.37 14.25 -18.83
C ARG A 200 -20.76 14.33 -20.23
N GLY A 201 -19.50 13.88 -20.40
CA GLY A 201 -18.79 13.97 -21.66
C GLY A 201 -18.15 15.34 -21.92
N VAL A 202 -18.10 16.23 -20.92
CA VAL A 202 -17.44 17.54 -21.06
C VAL A 202 -15.95 17.38 -20.78
N THR A 203 -15.14 17.73 -21.81
CA THR A 203 -13.68 17.71 -21.69
C THR A 203 -13.16 19.08 -21.23
N GLY A 204 -12.39 19.09 -20.16
CA GLY A 204 -11.78 20.30 -19.59
C GLY A 204 -10.29 20.12 -19.32
N ALA A 205 -9.58 21.23 -19.12
CA ALA A 205 -8.19 21.22 -18.68
C ALA A 205 -8.10 20.70 -17.22
N VAL A 206 -7.02 19.98 -16.93
CA VAL A 206 -6.70 19.53 -15.56
C VAL A 206 -5.84 20.61 -14.92
N ALA A 207 -6.27 21.17 -13.78
CA ALA A 207 -5.67 22.36 -13.17
C ALA A 207 -4.22 22.16 -12.75
N ASP A 208 -3.92 21.01 -12.16
CA ASP A 208 -2.58 20.62 -11.68
C ASP A 208 -1.73 19.90 -12.74
N TYR A 209 -2.17 19.89 -14.00
CA TYR A 209 -1.36 19.34 -15.09
C TYR A 209 -0.08 20.13 -15.31
N VAL A 210 1.02 19.40 -15.40
CA VAL A 210 2.31 19.93 -15.88
C VAL A 210 2.94 18.98 -16.89
N THR A 211 3.86 19.51 -17.69
CA THR A 211 4.63 18.72 -18.65
C THR A 211 5.66 17.85 -17.94
N ASP A 212 6.10 16.77 -18.60
CA ASP A 212 7.04 15.80 -18.03
C ASP A 212 8.38 16.44 -17.62
N ASP A 213 8.81 17.50 -18.31
CA ASP A 213 10.04 18.23 -17.98
C ASP A 213 9.93 19.06 -16.69
N VAL A 214 8.73 19.51 -16.31
CA VAL A 214 8.49 20.17 -15.01
C VAL A 214 8.70 19.15 -13.89
N TRP A 215 8.05 17.99 -13.96
CA TRP A 215 8.27 16.91 -13.01
C TRP A 215 9.72 16.48 -12.98
N ARG A 216 10.37 16.33 -14.14
CA ARG A 216 11.76 15.93 -14.24
C ARG A 216 12.68 16.87 -13.49
N ARG A 217 12.49 18.18 -13.63
CA ARG A 217 13.28 19.18 -12.86
C ARG A 217 13.08 19.00 -11.36
N GLN A 218 11.88 18.70 -10.89
CA GLN A 218 11.60 18.50 -9.47
C GLN A 218 12.27 17.24 -8.93
N THR A 219 12.13 16.11 -9.60
CA THR A 219 12.74 14.85 -9.19
C THR A 219 14.28 14.90 -9.24
N ASP A 220 14.85 15.56 -10.24
CA ASP A 220 16.30 15.78 -10.33
C ASP A 220 16.79 16.73 -9.21
N ALA A 221 16.01 17.78 -8.87
CA ALA A 221 16.30 18.68 -7.76
C ALA A 221 16.33 17.95 -6.41
N VAL A 222 15.37 17.05 -6.15
CA VAL A 222 15.37 16.19 -4.95
C VAL A 222 16.67 15.40 -4.85
N ARG A 223 17.07 14.73 -5.93
CA ARG A 223 18.29 13.91 -5.95
C ARG A 223 19.54 14.74 -5.73
N GLU A 224 19.62 15.93 -6.34
CA GLU A 224 20.78 16.82 -6.13
C GLU A 224 20.83 17.38 -4.71
N LEU A 225 19.69 17.75 -4.11
CA LEU A 225 19.62 18.27 -2.74
C LEU A 225 20.18 17.27 -1.72
N PHE A 226 19.92 15.99 -1.89
CA PHE A 226 20.24 14.97 -0.89
C PHE A 226 21.27 13.93 -1.34
N ARG A 227 22.00 14.19 -2.44
CA ARG A 227 22.98 13.25 -3.03
C ARG A 227 24.14 12.84 -2.10
N ARG A 228 24.35 13.57 -1.00
CA ARG A 228 25.39 13.30 0.00
C ARG A 228 24.85 12.76 1.32
N ASP A 229 23.54 12.76 1.47
CA ASP A 229 22.90 12.45 2.75
C ASP A 229 22.38 11.01 2.79
N PHE A 230 22.05 10.45 1.62
CA PHE A 230 21.49 9.11 1.49
C PHE A 230 22.15 8.35 0.33
N ASP A 231 22.19 7.02 0.43
CA ASP A 231 22.63 6.15 -0.68
C ASP A 231 21.68 6.28 -1.87
N ARG A 232 20.38 6.49 -1.56
CA ARG A 232 19.31 6.69 -2.54
C ARG A 232 18.13 7.45 -1.94
N ILE A 233 17.31 8.04 -2.83
CA ILE A 233 15.96 8.48 -2.52
C ILE A 233 15.04 7.78 -3.52
N THR A 234 13.98 7.14 -3.04
CA THR A 234 13.01 6.46 -3.90
C THR A 234 11.77 7.31 -4.03
N LEU A 235 11.46 7.73 -5.25
CA LEU A 235 10.30 8.55 -5.59
C LEU A 235 9.29 7.69 -6.36
N LEU A 236 8.11 7.48 -5.78
CA LEU A 236 7.05 6.66 -6.35
C LEU A 236 5.88 7.54 -6.77
N ALA A 237 5.44 7.39 -8.02
CA ALA A 237 4.27 8.09 -8.55
C ALA A 237 3.02 7.21 -8.44
N ASP A 238 1.88 7.82 -8.16
CA ASP A 238 0.58 7.21 -8.44
C ASP A 238 0.24 7.47 -9.91
N SER A 239 0.38 6.43 -10.74
CA SER A 239 0.22 6.56 -12.19
C SER A 239 0.06 5.20 -12.87
N LEU A 240 -0.73 5.14 -13.93
CA LEU A 240 -0.77 3.99 -14.86
C LEU A 240 0.05 4.22 -16.15
N THR A 241 0.68 5.40 -16.28
CA THR A 241 1.41 5.81 -17.50
C THR A 241 2.91 5.65 -17.29
N GLU A 242 3.42 4.44 -17.48
CA GLU A 242 4.83 4.08 -17.23
C GLU A 242 5.82 4.92 -18.07
N VAL A 243 5.45 5.26 -19.30
CA VAL A 243 6.29 6.07 -20.21
C VAL A 243 6.52 7.45 -19.62
N ARG A 244 5.43 8.13 -19.21
CA ARG A 244 5.51 9.47 -18.60
C ARG A 244 6.17 9.42 -17.23
N THR A 245 5.86 8.41 -16.41
CA THR A 245 6.48 8.24 -15.09
C THR A 245 8.01 8.17 -15.19
N GLN A 246 8.52 7.39 -16.16
CA GLN A 246 9.95 7.33 -16.44
C GLN A 246 10.50 8.68 -16.92
N ALA A 247 9.79 9.34 -17.87
CA ALA A 247 10.21 10.64 -18.41
C ALA A 247 10.26 11.72 -17.31
N CYS A 248 9.32 11.69 -16.37
CA CYS A 248 9.24 12.58 -15.21
C CYS A 248 10.33 12.29 -14.15
N GLY A 249 11.09 11.21 -14.28
CA GLY A 249 12.20 10.88 -13.40
C GLY A 249 11.82 10.19 -12.10
N PHE A 250 10.63 9.63 -11.96
CA PHE A 250 10.29 8.77 -10.83
C PHE A 250 11.00 7.41 -10.94
N ASP A 251 11.26 6.79 -9.79
CA ASP A 251 11.91 5.48 -9.70
C ASP A 251 10.93 4.34 -9.88
N GLY A 252 9.65 4.60 -9.61
CA GLY A 252 8.61 3.57 -9.68
C GLY A 252 7.21 4.11 -9.56
N ILE A 253 6.29 3.15 -9.45
CA ILE A 253 4.84 3.38 -9.39
C ILE A 253 4.28 2.67 -8.15
N ALA A 254 3.56 3.42 -7.31
CA ALA A 254 2.75 2.89 -6.24
C ALA A 254 1.30 3.36 -6.46
N LEU A 255 0.45 2.44 -6.91
CA LEU A 255 -0.91 2.77 -7.27
C LEU A 255 -1.79 2.94 -6.04
N PHE A 256 -2.51 4.08 -5.98
CA PHE A 256 -3.71 4.21 -5.18
C PHE A 256 -4.89 3.98 -6.12
N ASP A 257 -5.30 2.74 -6.32
CA ASP A 257 -6.39 2.47 -7.25
C ASP A 257 -7.20 1.24 -6.85
N ASN A 258 -8.48 1.48 -6.70
CA ASN A 258 -9.49 0.50 -6.40
C ASN A 258 -10.11 -0.11 -7.64
N PHE A 259 -9.90 0.53 -8.78
CA PHE A 259 -10.44 0.12 -10.07
C PHE A 259 -9.50 -0.84 -10.81
N VAL A 260 -8.21 -0.89 -10.40
CA VAL A 260 -7.21 -1.80 -10.95
C VAL A 260 -7.15 -3.07 -10.10
N THR A 261 -7.88 -4.07 -10.49
CA THR A 261 -8.03 -5.32 -9.74
C THR A 261 -6.81 -6.24 -9.84
N PRO A 262 -6.54 -7.13 -8.86
CA PRO A 262 -5.35 -7.98 -8.82
C PRO A 262 -5.12 -8.86 -10.04
N ASP A 263 -6.19 -9.25 -10.75
CA ASP A 263 -6.09 -10.02 -12.00
C ASP A 263 -5.39 -9.27 -13.14
N SER A 264 -5.40 -7.93 -13.10
CA SER A 264 -4.71 -7.08 -14.08
C SER A 264 -3.29 -6.70 -13.69
N TRP A 265 -2.87 -6.88 -12.43
CA TRP A 265 -1.60 -6.36 -11.90
C TRP A 265 -0.37 -6.96 -12.56
N ARG A 266 -0.43 -8.24 -12.97
CA ARG A 266 0.68 -8.86 -13.70
C ARG A 266 0.99 -8.11 -14.99
N LYS A 267 -0.04 -7.74 -15.75
CA LYS A 267 0.13 -6.96 -16.99
C LYS A 267 0.83 -5.63 -16.71
N TYR A 268 0.40 -4.91 -15.67
CA TYR A 268 1.02 -3.64 -15.30
C TYR A 268 2.46 -3.82 -14.79
N ALA A 269 2.73 -4.82 -13.96
CA ALA A 269 4.07 -5.12 -13.49
C ALA A 269 5.05 -5.41 -14.64
N GLU A 270 4.60 -6.13 -15.66
CA GLU A 270 5.36 -6.38 -16.88
C GLU A 270 5.61 -5.08 -17.66
N GLN A 271 4.59 -4.22 -17.83
CA GLN A 271 4.74 -2.92 -18.48
C GLN A 271 5.73 -2.02 -17.72
N PHE A 272 5.59 -1.90 -16.40
CA PHE A 272 6.51 -1.11 -15.56
C PHE A 272 7.94 -1.64 -15.64
N THR A 273 8.11 -2.95 -15.73
CA THR A 273 9.40 -3.61 -15.93
C THR A 273 10.07 -3.19 -17.25
N THR A 274 9.33 -2.98 -18.35
CA THR A 274 9.90 -2.52 -19.62
C THR A 274 10.55 -1.15 -19.52
N ARG A 275 10.14 -0.34 -18.53
CA ARG A 275 10.66 1.00 -18.23
C ARG A 275 11.61 1.04 -17.04
N ASN A 276 11.99 -0.12 -16.51
CA ASN A 276 12.86 -0.23 -15.35
C ASN A 276 12.29 0.50 -14.11
N LEU A 277 10.97 0.59 -13.97
CA LEU A 277 10.27 1.17 -12.84
C LEU A 277 9.96 0.07 -11.81
N VAL A 278 10.29 0.32 -10.54
CA VAL A 278 9.80 -0.52 -9.45
C VAL A 278 8.31 -0.26 -9.22
N PHE A 279 7.63 -1.18 -8.56
CA PHE A 279 6.19 -1.04 -8.35
C PHE A 279 5.73 -1.62 -7.02
N SER A 280 4.61 -1.07 -6.53
CA SER A 280 3.82 -1.64 -5.45
C SER A 280 2.34 -1.51 -5.80
N PHE A 281 1.60 -2.61 -5.64
CA PHE A 281 0.14 -2.61 -5.70
C PHE A 281 -0.39 -2.71 -4.28
N GLN A 282 -1.50 -2.02 -4.02
CA GLN A 282 -2.01 -1.89 -2.66
C GLN A 282 -2.78 -3.11 -2.17
N VAL A 283 -2.49 -3.51 -0.94
CA VAL A 283 -3.36 -4.42 -0.19
C VAL A 283 -4.56 -3.64 0.33
N ASN A 284 -5.77 -4.06 0.01
CA ASN A 284 -6.98 -3.41 0.51
C ASN A 284 -8.11 -4.41 0.79
N PRO A 285 -9.04 -4.07 1.70
CA PRO A 285 -10.17 -4.93 2.06
C PRO A 285 -11.37 -4.77 1.12
N GLY A 286 -11.25 -3.94 0.08
CA GLY A 286 -12.36 -3.40 -0.68
C GLY A 286 -12.84 -2.07 -0.11
N PHE A 287 -13.91 -1.52 -0.67
CA PHE A 287 -14.46 -0.20 -0.39
C PHE A 287 -15.89 -0.29 0.10
N ASP A 288 -16.27 0.70 0.89
CA ASP A 288 -17.64 0.93 1.35
C ASP A 288 -17.83 2.40 1.67
N MET A 289 -17.79 3.21 0.60
CA MET A 289 -17.82 4.68 0.71
C MET A 289 -19.13 5.17 1.34
N VAL A 290 -18.99 6.16 2.20
CA VAL A 290 -20.12 6.86 2.80
C VAL A 290 -20.87 7.67 1.75
N VAL A 291 -22.21 7.72 1.87
CA VAL A 291 -23.04 8.50 0.96
C VAL A 291 -22.89 9.99 1.24
N ARG A 292 -22.52 10.77 0.22
CA ARG A 292 -22.54 12.25 0.33
C ARG A 292 -23.96 12.78 0.40
N ARG A 293 -24.19 13.67 1.36
CA ARG A 293 -25.47 14.35 1.59
C ARG A 293 -25.46 15.82 1.16
N ASP A 294 -24.27 16.38 0.95
CA ASP A 294 -24.03 17.77 0.53
C ASP A 294 -23.87 17.93 -1.00
N ALA A 295 -23.88 16.83 -1.75
CA ALA A 295 -23.68 16.84 -3.20
C ALA A 295 -25.00 16.97 -3.97
N ASP A 296 -25.84 17.95 -3.64
CA ASP A 296 -27.03 18.25 -4.42
C ASP A 296 -26.65 18.59 -5.86
N GLY A 297 -26.93 17.64 -6.76
CA GLY A 297 -26.83 17.86 -8.20
C GLY A 297 -25.45 17.57 -8.82
N ASP A 298 -24.47 17.01 -8.12
CA ASP A 298 -23.25 16.51 -8.77
C ASP A 298 -23.51 15.19 -9.48
N ALA A 299 -23.94 15.29 -10.75
CA ALA A 299 -24.22 14.14 -11.61
C ALA A 299 -23.01 13.22 -11.82
N CYS A 300 -21.80 13.70 -11.49
CA CYS A 300 -20.57 12.96 -11.67
C CYS A 300 -20.08 12.25 -10.41
N TYR A 301 -20.66 12.54 -9.25
CA TYR A 301 -20.33 11.80 -8.05
C TYR A 301 -20.79 10.34 -8.19
N LYS A 302 -19.84 9.43 -8.14
CA LYS A 302 -20.12 7.98 -8.12
C LYS A 302 -19.84 7.47 -6.73
N LEU A 303 -20.92 7.08 -6.05
CA LEU A 303 -20.80 6.27 -4.84
C LEU A 303 -20.17 4.93 -5.21
N LEU A 304 -19.10 4.55 -4.50
CA LEU A 304 -18.58 3.20 -4.51
C LEU A 304 -19.23 2.43 -3.36
N PRO A 305 -20.26 1.62 -3.63
CA PRO A 305 -20.88 0.80 -2.61
C PRO A 305 -19.89 -0.27 -2.17
N PHE A 306 -20.28 -1.07 -1.18
CA PHE A 306 -19.44 -2.16 -0.69
C PHE A 306 -18.86 -3.01 -1.84
N SER A 307 -17.53 -3.08 -1.87
CA SER A 307 -16.73 -3.85 -2.82
C SER A 307 -15.63 -4.61 -2.02
N PRO A 308 -15.21 -5.82 -2.39
CA PRO A 308 -15.78 -6.65 -3.44
C PRO A 308 -17.14 -7.22 -3.02
N GLY A 309 -18.05 -7.23 -3.97
CA GLY A 309 -19.37 -7.80 -3.75
C GLY A 309 -20.27 -7.48 -4.94
N SER A 310 -21.14 -8.40 -5.29
CA SER A 310 -22.00 -8.28 -6.47
C SER A 310 -23.43 -7.86 -6.15
N GLY A 311 -23.69 -7.41 -4.92
CA GLY A 311 -25.06 -7.17 -4.50
C GLY A 311 -25.24 -6.09 -3.45
N THR A 312 -26.47 -5.68 -3.29
CA THR A 312 -26.93 -4.92 -2.13
C THR A 312 -26.99 -5.85 -0.92
N TYR A 313 -26.25 -5.50 0.13
CA TYR A 313 -26.31 -6.20 1.41
C TYR A 313 -27.38 -5.58 2.31
N ASP A 314 -28.19 -6.41 2.95
CA ASP A 314 -29.02 -6.01 4.09
C ASP A 314 -28.19 -6.14 5.37
N TRP A 315 -27.58 -5.04 5.79
CA TRP A 315 -26.69 -5.02 6.95
C TRP A 315 -27.38 -5.36 8.29
N SER A 316 -28.70 -5.39 8.32
CA SER A 316 -29.45 -5.91 9.47
C SER A 316 -29.35 -7.44 9.60
N ARG A 317 -29.11 -8.14 8.48
CA ARG A 317 -29.05 -9.60 8.43
C ARG A 317 -27.65 -10.14 8.70
N GLY A 318 -27.55 -11.13 9.59
CA GLY A 318 -26.27 -11.78 9.88
C GLY A 318 -25.66 -12.51 8.69
N SER A 319 -26.48 -13.12 7.82
CA SER A 319 -26.00 -13.78 6.59
C SER A 319 -25.31 -12.82 5.63
N ASP A 320 -25.86 -11.62 5.45
CA ASP A 320 -25.34 -10.64 4.51
C ASP A 320 -24.05 -10.03 5.05
N ARG A 321 -23.99 -9.71 6.37
CA ARG A 321 -22.74 -9.29 7.03
C ARG A 321 -21.65 -10.36 6.94
N ALA A 322 -21.99 -11.64 7.14
CA ALA A 322 -21.03 -12.74 6.99
C ALA A 322 -20.52 -12.87 5.55
N SER A 323 -21.39 -12.70 4.55
CA SER A 323 -21.02 -12.73 3.14
C SER A 323 -20.09 -11.55 2.77
N ALA A 324 -20.41 -10.34 3.22
CA ALA A 324 -19.57 -9.15 3.04
C ALA A 324 -18.20 -9.33 3.71
N GLN A 325 -18.18 -9.84 4.94
CA GLN A 325 -16.94 -10.12 5.65
C GLN A 325 -16.07 -11.16 4.92
N ALA A 326 -16.68 -12.23 4.39
CA ALA A 326 -15.97 -13.26 3.62
C ALA A 326 -15.38 -12.67 2.32
N ALA A 327 -16.15 -11.86 1.60
CA ALA A 327 -15.69 -11.20 0.38
C ALA A 327 -14.50 -10.25 0.66
N SER A 328 -14.58 -9.45 1.72
CA SER A 328 -13.50 -8.56 2.15
C SER A 328 -12.23 -9.33 2.56
N ARG A 329 -12.37 -10.44 3.33
CA ARG A 329 -11.23 -11.33 3.64
C ARG A 329 -10.56 -11.88 2.39
N SER A 330 -11.35 -12.36 1.43
CA SER A 330 -10.83 -12.86 0.15
C SER A 330 -10.05 -11.80 -0.60
N ARG A 331 -10.55 -10.55 -0.61
CA ARG A 331 -9.89 -9.43 -1.26
C ARG A 331 -8.54 -9.10 -0.59
N ILE A 332 -8.47 -9.08 0.74
CA ILE A 332 -7.22 -8.88 1.47
C ILE A 332 -6.19 -9.96 1.09
N VAL A 333 -6.60 -11.23 1.15
CA VAL A 333 -5.73 -12.37 0.82
C VAL A 333 -5.24 -12.31 -0.62
N GLU A 334 -6.14 -12.04 -1.57
CA GLU A 334 -5.82 -11.95 -2.99
C GLU A 334 -4.84 -10.80 -3.28
N SER A 335 -5.15 -9.59 -2.81
CA SER A 335 -4.30 -8.43 -3.04
C SER A 335 -2.92 -8.58 -2.39
N PHE A 336 -2.86 -9.10 -1.16
CA PHE A 336 -1.59 -9.37 -0.47
C PHE A 336 -0.73 -10.38 -1.24
N ASN A 337 -1.27 -11.56 -1.53
CA ASN A 337 -0.51 -12.61 -2.20
C ASN A 337 -0.08 -12.19 -3.61
N THR A 338 -0.91 -11.42 -4.32
CA THR A 338 -0.60 -10.96 -5.67
C THR A 338 0.53 -9.94 -5.65
N THR A 339 0.47 -8.90 -4.77
CA THR A 339 1.53 -7.88 -4.73
C THR A 339 2.86 -8.46 -4.26
N VAL A 340 2.87 -9.28 -3.21
CA VAL A 340 4.08 -9.98 -2.72
C VAL A 340 4.65 -10.91 -3.80
N GLY A 341 3.79 -11.72 -4.43
CA GLY A 341 4.20 -12.65 -5.48
C GLY A 341 4.79 -11.95 -6.70
N LEU A 342 4.23 -10.82 -7.13
CA LEU A 342 4.77 -10.05 -8.26
C LEU A 342 6.11 -9.40 -7.91
N GLN A 343 6.26 -8.84 -6.72
CA GLN A 343 7.51 -8.20 -6.30
C GLN A 343 8.66 -9.19 -6.12
N THR A 344 8.35 -10.46 -5.88
CA THR A 344 9.33 -11.56 -5.75
C THR A 344 9.46 -12.41 -7.02
N THR A 345 8.79 -12.05 -8.10
CA THR A 345 8.85 -12.80 -9.37
C THR A 345 10.18 -12.54 -10.09
N PRO A 346 10.99 -13.59 -10.38
CA PRO A 346 12.19 -13.43 -11.19
C PRO A 346 11.88 -12.80 -12.55
N GLY A 347 12.73 -11.86 -12.97
CA GLY A 347 12.57 -11.15 -14.24
C GLY A 347 11.76 -9.86 -14.17
N LEU A 348 10.99 -9.62 -13.12
CA LEU A 348 10.36 -8.30 -12.88
C LEU A 348 11.34 -7.32 -12.21
N THR A 349 11.09 -6.03 -12.38
CA THR A 349 12.02 -4.96 -11.97
C THR A 349 12.33 -4.97 -10.49
N ASN A 350 11.33 -5.21 -9.64
CA ASN A 350 11.53 -5.25 -8.19
C ASN A 350 12.58 -6.28 -7.79
N MET A 351 12.45 -7.49 -8.29
CA MET A 351 13.43 -8.56 -8.02
C MET A 351 14.82 -8.22 -8.58
N LYS A 352 14.89 -7.60 -9.77
CA LYS A 352 16.17 -7.19 -10.39
C LYS A 352 16.88 -6.07 -9.63
N LYS A 353 16.13 -5.19 -8.97
CA LYS A 353 16.65 -4.05 -8.23
C LYS A 353 16.80 -4.31 -6.73
N GLY A 354 16.42 -5.50 -6.26
CA GLY A 354 16.40 -5.80 -4.83
C GLY A 354 15.45 -4.89 -4.05
N PHE A 355 14.32 -4.48 -4.66
CA PHE A 355 13.32 -3.60 -4.08
C PHE A 355 12.10 -4.39 -3.66
N PHE A 356 11.65 -4.19 -2.44
CA PHE A 356 10.40 -4.75 -1.91
C PHE A 356 9.70 -3.71 -1.04
N LEU A 357 8.43 -3.44 -1.28
CA LEU A 357 7.63 -2.51 -0.48
C LEU A 357 6.14 -2.76 -0.73
N VAL A 358 5.36 -2.93 0.32
CA VAL A 358 3.92 -3.21 0.26
C VAL A 358 3.16 -2.10 0.96
N TYR A 359 2.37 -1.34 0.22
CA TYR A 359 1.41 -0.39 0.77
C TYR A 359 0.11 -1.09 1.13
N ILE A 360 -0.45 -0.73 2.27
CA ILE A 360 -1.71 -1.27 2.81
C ILE A 360 -2.69 -0.10 2.96
N ASN A 361 -3.70 -0.11 2.14
CA ASN A 361 -4.68 0.96 2.03
C ASN A 361 -5.99 0.55 2.68
N SER A 362 -6.32 1.21 3.74
CA SER A 362 -5.59 2.12 4.63
C SER A 362 -5.69 1.66 6.08
N PHE A 363 -4.88 2.24 6.99
CA PHE A 363 -5.15 1.98 8.41
C PHE A 363 -6.52 2.54 8.82
N ASN A 364 -6.78 3.83 8.53
CA ASN A 364 -7.92 4.54 9.13
C ASN A 364 -8.66 5.53 8.21
N GLU A 365 -8.78 5.27 6.90
CA GLU A 365 -9.64 6.11 6.06
C GLU A 365 -11.09 5.61 6.10
N TRP A 366 -11.86 6.17 7.04
CA TRP A 366 -13.23 5.74 7.35
C TRP A 366 -14.27 6.14 6.31
N HIS A 367 -14.06 7.26 5.59
CA HIS A 367 -15.04 7.75 4.60
C HIS A 367 -15.18 6.81 3.40
N GLU A 368 -14.07 6.19 2.98
CA GLU A 368 -14.03 5.29 1.85
C GLU A 368 -14.28 3.84 2.25
N GLY A 369 -14.28 3.56 3.56
CA GLY A 369 -14.65 2.25 4.09
C GLY A 369 -13.63 1.14 3.86
N HIS A 370 -12.37 1.50 3.53
CA HIS A 370 -11.27 0.53 3.32
C HIS A 370 -10.29 0.42 4.49
N GLN A 371 -10.72 0.89 5.67
CA GLN A 371 -9.90 0.86 6.88
C GLN A 371 -9.61 -0.57 7.36
N PHE A 372 -8.40 -0.75 7.92
CA PHE A 372 -7.99 -1.92 8.70
C PHE A 372 -8.11 -1.67 10.21
N GLU A 373 -8.19 -0.40 10.64
CA GLU A 373 -8.47 -0.05 12.03
C GLU A 373 -9.73 -0.76 12.51
N PRO A 374 -9.70 -1.42 13.69
CA PRO A 374 -10.85 -2.15 14.19
C PRO A 374 -12.10 -1.29 14.34
N ALA A 375 -13.22 -1.77 13.84
CA ALA A 375 -14.55 -1.26 14.13
C ALA A 375 -15.11 -1.91 15.40
N LYS A 376 -16.15 -1.34 15.99
CA LYS A 376 -16.94 -2.04 17.04
C LYS A 376 -17.44 -3.39 16.50
N HIS A 377 -17.47 -4.41 17.34
CA HIS A 377 -18.24 -5.61 17.04
C HIS A 377 -19.72 -5.25 16.94
N ARG A 378 -20.45 -5.91 16.08
CA ARG A 378 -21.90 -5.66 15.93
C ARG A 378 -22.66 -5.69 17.28
N ALA A 379 -22.27 -6.56 18.18
CA ALA A 379 -22.88 -6.68 19.50
C ALA A 379 -22.65 -5.46 20.41
N GLU A 380 -21.58 -4.70 20.17
CA GLU A 380 -21.19 -3.52 20.96
C GLU A 380 -21.88 -2.24 20.50
N LEU A 381 -22.54 -2.25 19.35
CA LEU A 381 -23.30 -1.10 18.89
C LEU A 381 -24.47 -0.82 19.86
N THR A 382 -24.67 0.46 20.17
CA THR A 382 -25.85 0.92 20.88
C THR A 382 -27.12 0.71 20.03
N ASP A 383 -28.30 0.81 20.65
CA ASP A 383 -29.55 0.72 19.90
C ASP A 383 -29.70 1.85 18.86
N ALA A 384 -29.21 3.04 19.18
CA ALA A 384 -29.20 4.18 18.27
C ALA A 384 -28.27 3.93 17.05
N GLU A 385 -27.06 3.41 17.29
CA GLU A 385 -26.12 3.05 16.22
C GLU A 385 -26.67 1.91 15.33
N ARG A 386 -27.34 0.93 15.93
CA ARG A 386 -28.03 -0.14 15.18
C ARG A 386 -29.17 0.40 14.32
N ALA A 387 -29.97 1.30 14.89
CA ALA A 387 -31.08 1.93 14.19
C ALA A 387 -30.62 2.89 13.08
N HIS A 388 -29.43 3.49 13.23
CA HIS A 388 -28.81 4.32 12.19
C HIS A 388 -28.42 3.51 10.95
N GLY A 389 -28.13 2.22 11.11
CA GLY A 389 -27.88 1.31 9.99
C GLY A 389 -26.40 1.10 9.66
N TYR A 390 -25.48 1.32 10.61
CA TYR A 390 -24.07 1.06 10.41
C TYR A 390 -23.77 -0.39 9.98
N HIS A 391 -22.76 -0.54 9.11
CA HIS A 391 -22.36 -1.80 8.46
C HIS A 391 -21.44 -2.67 9.32
N ASN A 392 -21.24 -2.33 10.58
CA ASN A 392 -20.32 -3.03 11.48
C ASN A 392 -20.47 -4.55 11.40
N PRO A 393 -19.37 -5.28 11.19
CA PRO A 393 -19.37 -6.74 11.11
C PRO A 393 -19.56 -7.37 12.50
N ASP A 394 -19.85 -8.66 12.52
CA ASP A 394 -19.96 -9.39 13.79
C ASP A 394 -18.61 -9.43 14.54
N VAL A 395 -17.48 -9.47 13.81
CA VAL A 395 -16.12 -9.34 14.36
C VAL A 395 -15.46 -8.10 13.76
N GLY A 396 -15.38 -6.99 14.53
CA GLY A 396 -14.90 -5.70 14.05
C GLY A 396 -13.40 -5.65 13.69
N SER A 397 -12.61 -6.55 14.24
CA SER A 397 -11.15 -6.66 14.03
C SER A 397 -10.74 -7.54 12.84
N TYR A 398 -11.69 -8.19 12.16
CA TYR A 398 -11.39 -9.25 11.19
C TYR A 398 -10.43 -8.86 10.07
N ARG A 399 -10.45 -7.59 9.62
CA ARG A 399 -9.57 -7.11 8.54
C ARG A 399 -8.12 -7.09 9.02
N LEU A 400 -7.89 -6.49 10.19
CA LEU A 400 -6.56 -6.41 10.78
C LEU A 400 -6.01 -7.81 11.14
N GLU A 401 -6.85 -8.69 11.70
CA GLU A 401 -6.48 -10.07 12.01
C GLU A 401 -6.08 -10.85 10.74
N THR A 402 -6.86 -10.70 9.65
CA THR A 402 -6.53 -11.34 8.37
C THR A 402 -5.19 -10.85 7.82
N LEU A 403 -4.94 -9.54 7.87
CA LEU A 403 -3.68 -8.96 7.43
C LEU A 403 -2.52 -9.44 8.30
N ARG A 404 -2.70 -9.42 9.64
CA ARG A 404 -1.68 -9.90 10.60
C ARG A 404 -1.22 -11.31 10.27
N ASP A 405 -2.16 -12.22 10.02
CA ASP A 405 -1.83 -13.61 9.74
C ASP A 405 -1.04 -13.76 8.44
N LEU A 406 -1.32 -12.94 7.43
CA LEU A 406 -0.58 -12.91 6.17
C LEU A 406 0.83 -12.30 6.33
N VAL A 407 0.95 -11.16 7.02
CA VAL A 407 2.24 -10.51 7.26
C VAL A 407 3.15 -11.41 8.09
N ARG A 408 2.64 -11.99 9.18
CA ARG A 408 3.40 -12.93 10.00
C ARG A 408 3.85 -14.16 9.20
N GLY A 409 2.99 -14.68 8.32
CA GLY A 409 3.38 -15.77 7.42
C GLY A 409 4.62 -15.45 6.59
N VAL A 410 4.78 -14.21 6.14
CA VAL A 410 5.96 -13.76 5.38
C VAL A 410 7.17 -13.47 6.28
N LEU A 411 6.94 -12.97 7.50
CA LEU A 411 8.02 -12.65 8.45
C LEU A 411 8.64 -13.90 9.06
N ASP A 412 7.86 -14.98 9.19
CA ASP A 412 8.26 -16.24 9.85
C ASP A 412 8.85 -17.28 8.89
N GLU A 413 8.80 -17.03 7.54
CA GLU A 413 9.44 -17.88 6.52
C GLU A 413 10.99 -17.80 6.58
#